data_7871468dd20951b42f5896e34921667c
#
_entry.id   7871468dd20951b42f5896e34921667c
#
_cell.length_a   1.000
_cell.length_b   1.000
_cell.length_c   1.000
_cell.angle_alpha   90.00
_cell.angle_beta   90.00
_cell.angle_gamma   90.00
#
_symmetry.space_group_name_H-M   'P 1'
#
loop_
_entity.id
_entity.type
_entity.pdbx_description
1 polymer ?
#
loop_
_entity_poly.entity_id
_entity_poly.type
_entity_poly.pdbx_seq_one_letter_code
_entity_poly.pdbx_strand_id
1 'polypeptide(L)'
;MINNHLLALSNLKPVFVGGKVLEQSNASANYVISLTDLTGGISTSPGANDIVLISVCTALTYTTSWGYPATSGYTTIDAIGANDSVDNALTFSYKVMTATPDTSVTMTGTGSSSRTQVVAIQVWRNIDTTNPIDVLAPSVATINTVLANPPSITTITKNSTIIAVGSGGHTISGGISYSSSNLDNFSSVGVSLTTNEIVIGMGSKFIQEIGSFDPAQFSFGSSDSNIYSSCGMTIALKPK
;
A
#
# COMPACT_ATOMS: atom_id res chain seq x y z
N MET A 1 -1.49 22.78 42.84
CA MET A 1 -1.96 22.89 41.46
C MET A 1 -1.24 21.84 40.64
N ILE A 2 -1.88 20.74 40.34
CA ILE A 2 -1.30 19.65 39.54
C ILE A 2 -1.43 20.09 38.06
N ASN A 3 -0.29 20.12 37.41
CA ASN A 3 -0.15 20.59 36.01
C ASN A 3 -0.94 19.68 35.07
N ASN A 4 -2.12 20.08 34.63
CA ASN A 4 -2.96 19.37 33.66
C ASN A 4 -2.39 19.38 32.23
N HIS A 5 -1.13 19.79 32.04
CA HIS A 5 -0.51 19.84 30.71
C HIS A 5 0.12 18.54 30.22
N LEU A 6 0.20 17.49 31.07
CA LEU A 6 0.77 16.20 30.66
C LEU A 6 -0.24 15.20 30.09
N LEU A 7 -1.53 15.49 30.15
CA LEU A 7 -2.59 14.57 29.69
C LEU A 7 -3.03 14.78 28.23
N ALA A 8 -2.50 15.79 27.55
CA ALA A 8 -2.95 16.17 26.20
C ALA A 8 -2.10 15.59 25.04
N LEU A 9 -1.03 14.83 25.33
CA LEU A 9 -0.13 14.31 24.31
C LEU A 9 -0.29 12.82 23.98
N SER A 10 -1.13 12.09 24.72
CA SER A 10 -1.38 10.68 24.43
C SER A 10 -2.64 10.54 23.59
N ASN A 11 -2.49 10.06 22.36
CA ASN A 11 -3.52 9.68 21.40
C ASN A 11 -3.95 10.76 20.39
N LEU A 12 -2.99 11.40 19.75
CA LEU A 12 -3.30 12.18 18.55
C LEU A 12 -3.83 11.24 17.47
N LYS A 13 -5.05 11.51 17.00
CA LYS A 13 -5.66 10.74 15.90
C LYS A 13 -4.73 10.78 14.66
N PRO A 14 -4.43 9.64 14.02
CA PRO A 14 -3.78 9.60 12.73
C PRO A 14 -4.48 10.47 11.69
N VAL A 15 -3.71 11.18 10.90
CA VAL A 15 -4.23 12.10 9.87
C VAL A 15 -3.66 11.70 8.51
N PHE A 16 -4.54 11.54 7.53
CA PHE A 16 -4.15 11.29 6.15
C PHE A 16 -3.54 12.56 5.54
N VAL A 17 -2.27 12.51 5.19
CA VAL A 17 -1.54 13.63 4.58
C VAL A 17 -1.83 13.70 3.10
N GLY A 18 -1.89 12.57 2.42
CA GLY A 18 -2.21 12.42 1.02
C GLY A 18 -1.75 11.08 0.48
N GLY A 19 -2.16 10.77 -0.74
CA GLY A 19 -1.79 9.54 -1.42
C GLY A 19 -1.55 9.74 -2.90
N LYS A 20 -1.02 8.70 -3.52
CA LYS A 20 -0.72 8.66 -4.95
C LYS A 20 -0.73 7.23 -5.44
N VAL A 21 -1.20 7.03 -6.65
CA VAL A 21 -1.04 5.77 -7.39
C VAL A 21 -0.40 6.06 -8.73
N LEU A 22 0.41 5.14 -9.22
CA LEU A 22 1.03 5.28 -10.53
C LEU A 22 1.32 3.92 -11.15
N GLU A 23 1.44 3.92 -12.47
CA GLU A 23 1.92 2.81 -13.27
C GLU A 23 3.32 3.11 -13.82
N GLN A 24 4.14 2.08 -13.91
CA GLN A 24 5.43 2.11 -14.58
C GLN A 24 5.49 0.98 -15.59
N SER A 25 5.18 1.30 -16.83
CA SER A 25 5.42 0.40 -17.97
C SER A 25 6.91 0.24 -18.21
N ASN A 26 7.35 -0.96 -18.60
CA ASN A 26 8.77 -1.25 -18.86
C ASN A 26 9.69 -0.90 -17.67
N ALA A 27 9.36 -1.42 -16.48
CA ALA A 27 10.12 -1.18 -15.26
C ALA A 27 11.50 -1.88 -15.23
N SER A 28 12.25 -1.88 -16.35
CA SER A 28 13.54 -2.57 -16.44
C SER A 28 14.63 -1.91 -15.61
N ALA A 29 14.64 -0.59 -15.53
CA ALA A 29 15.60 0.20 -14.77
C ALA A 29 14.94 0.82 -13.53
N ASN A 30 15.77 1.27 -12.58
CA ASN A 30 15.29 2.05 -11.47
C ASN A 30 14.61 3.34 -11.95
N TYR A 31 13.56 3.77 -11.27
CA TYR A 31 12.81 4.98 -11.59
C TYR A 31 12.47 5.76 -10.33
N VAL A 32 12.23 7.06 -10.50
CA VAL A 32 11.99 7.99 -9.40
C VAL A 32 10.50 8.37 -9.36
N ILE A 33 9.93 8.31 -8.17
CA ILE A 33 8.56 8.77 -7.89
C ILE A 33 8.65 10.04 -7.04
N SER A 34 8.02 11.14 -7.49
CA SER A 34 7.86 12.34 -6.69
C SER A 34 6.92 12.08 -5.51
N LEU A 35 7.26 12.66 -4.35
CA LEU A 35 6.42 12.70 -3.15
C LEU A 35 5.86 14.10 -2.89
N THR A 36 5.99 15.05 -3.84
CA THR A 36 5.55 16.44 -3.68
C THR A 36 4.24 16.76 -4.39
N ASP A 37 3.57 15.75 -4.94
CA ASP A 37 2.32 15.83 -5.69
C ASP A 37 1.25 14.84 -5.16
N LEU A 38 1.24 14.61 -3.85
CA LEU A 38 0.22 13.81 -3.17
C LEU A 38 -1.14 14.50 -3.28
N THR A 39 -2.21 13.70 -3.27
CA THR A 39 -3.59 14.17 -3.40
C THR A 39 -4.52 13.59 -2.33
N GLY A 40 -5.71 14.14 -2.19
CA GLY A 40 -6.80 13.61 -1.37
C GLY A 40 -6.68 13.84 0.14
N GLY A 41 -5.58 14.42 0.63
CA GLY A 41 -5.33 14.66 2.04
C GLY A 41 -5.10 16.13 2.39
N ILE A 42 -4.38 16.39 3.47
CA ILE A 42 -4.14 17.73 4.02
C ILE A 42 -2.90 18.42 3.46
N SER A 43 -2.06 17.72 2.70
CA SER A 43 -0.82 18.26 2.11
C SER A 43 -0.47 17.53 0.81
N THR A 44 0.30 18.18 -0.03
CA THR A 44 0.84 17.61 -1.27
C THR A 44 2.19 16.94 -1.08
N SER A 45 2.77 16.98 0.13
CA SER A 45 4.08 16.40 0.42
C SER A 45 4.18 15.92 1.88
N PRO A 46 5.05 14.92 2.17
CA PRO A 46 5.35 14.53 3.54
C PRO A 46 5.98 15.67 4.33
N GLY A 47 5.68 15.72 5.63
CA GLY A 47 6.37 16.54 6.61
C GLY A 47 7.31 15.72 7.50
N ALA A 48 8.05 16.40 8.37
CA ALA A 48 8.86 15.72 9.38
C ALA A 48 7.99 14.86 10.31
N ASN A 49 8.46 13.66 10.62
CA ASN A 49 7.76 12.65 11.41
C ASN A 49 6.49 12.04 10.77
N ASP A 50 6.16 12.39 9.54
CA ASP A 50 5.15 11.63 8.80
C ASP A 50 5.68 10.24 8.45
N ILE A 51 4.79 9.26 8.33
CA ILE A 51 5.12 7.95 7.79
C ILE A 51 4.70 7.88 6.32
N VAL A 52 5.62 7.47 5.46
CA VAL A 52 5.34 7.16 4.06
C VAL A 52 5.22 5.65 3.92
N LEU A 53 4.08 5.20 3.43
CA LEU A 53 3.78 3.81 3.11
C LEU A 53 3.82 3.64 1.61
N ILE A 54 4.53 2.62 1.13
CA ILE A 54 4.66 2.31 -0.30
C ILE A 54 4.36 0.84 -0.51
N SER A 55 3.39 0.57 -1.36
CA SER A 55 3.13 -0.79 -1.84
C SER A 55 3.36 -0.87 -3.33
N VAL A 56 4.01 -1.93 -3.76
CA VAL A 56 4.36 -2.18 -5.16
C VAL A 56 3.84 -3.55 -5.57
N CYS A 57 3.06 -3.59 -6.63
CA CYS A 57 2.77 -4.84 -7.33
C CYS A 57 3.60 -4.92 -8.59
N THR A 58 4.24 -6.07 -8.80
CA THR A 58 5.05 -6.36 -9.98
C THR A 58 4.47 -7.57 -10.70
N ALA A 59 4.27 -7.46 -12.01
CA ALA A 59 3.99 -8.62 -12.86
C ALA A 59 5.26 -9.46 -13.00
N LEU A 60 5.26 -10.68 -12.51
CA LEU A 60 6.44 -11.55 -12.49
C LEU A 60 6.12 -12.97 -12.93
N THR A 61 7.12 -13.62 -13.51
CA THR A 61 7.32 -15.04 -13.31
C THR A 61 8.02 -15.20 -11.95
N TYR A 62 7.38 -15.81 -11.04
CA TYR A 62 7.58 -16.13 -9.62
C TYR A 62 8.99 -16.06 -8.97
N THR A 63 10.07 -15.87 -9.65
CA THR A 63 11.35 -16.30 -9.09
C THR A 63 12.35 -15.22 -8.71
N THR A 64 12.26 -13.94 -9.08
CA THR A 64 13.48 -13.15 -8.89
C THR A 64 13.43 -11.64 -8.70
N SER A 65 12.33 -10.91 -8.85
CA SER A 65 12.46 -9.44 -8.79
C SER A 65 11.24 -8.73 -8.21
N TRP A 66 11.17 -8.65 -6.90
CA TRP A 66 10.24 -7.80 -6.17
C TRP A 66 10.60 -6.31 -6.38
N GLY A 67 9.62 -5.45 -6.48
CA GLY A 67 9.87 -4.01 -6.49
C GLY A 67 10.04 -3.49 -5.06
N TYR A 68 11.20 -2.94 -4.74
CA TYR A 68 11.50 -2.35 -3.44
C TYR A 68 11.89 -0.89 -3.58
N PRO A 69 11.57 -0.03 -2.60
CA PRO A 69 12.20 1.28 -2.53
C PRO A 69 13.72 1.15 -2.41
N ALA A 70 14.45 1.71 -3.38
CA ALA A 70 15.91 1.78 -3.36
C ALA A 70 16.42 2.99 -2.53
N THR A 71 15.57 3.99 -2.29
CA THR A 71 15.90 5.12 -1.41
C THR A 71 16.15 4.60 0.01
N SER A 72 17.27 5.03 0.58
CA SER A 72 17.70 4.60 1.91
C SER A 72 16.66 4.86 3.01
N GLY A 73 16.58 3.96 3.98
CA GLY A 73 15.75 4.07 5.17
C GLY A 73 14.32 3.56 5.03
N TYR A 74 13.92 3.05 3.86
CA TYR A 74 12.67 2.31 3.74
C TYR A 74 12.84 0.89 4.27
N THR A 75 11.89 0.47 5.09
CA THR A 75 11.84 -0.87 5.69
C THR A 75 10.70 -1.67 5.07
N THR A 76 10.99 -2.86 4.58
CA THR A 76 9.95 -3.78 4.10
C THR A 76 9.17 -4.33 5.28
N ILE A 77 7.85 -4.17 5.24
CA ILE A 77 6.92 -4.76 6.21
C ILE A 77 6.72 -6.23 5.87
N ASP A 78 6.34 -6.49 4.61
CA ASP A 78 6.11 -7.84 4.10
C ASP A 78 6.22 -7.88 2.57
N ALA A 79 6.37 -9.09 2.02
CA ALA A 79 6.41 -9.36 0.59
C ALA A 79 5.81 -10.75 0.31
N ILE A 80 4.84 -10.81 -0.60
CA ILE A 80 4.14 -12.05 -0.95
C ILE A 80 3.90 -12.12 -2.46
N GLY A 81 3.87 -13.32 -3.02
CA GLY A 81 3.56 -13.57 -4.42
C GLY A 81 2.54 -14.66 -4.61
N ALA A 82 1.74 -14.52 -5.65
CA ALA A 82 0.83 -15.54 -6.14
C ALA A 82 1.30 -15.98 -7.53
N ASN A 83 1.46 -17.28 -7.71
CA ASN A 83 1.96 -17.91 -8.94
C ASN A 83 0.81 -18.57 -9.68
N ASP A 84 0.43 -17.98 -10.81
CA ASP A 84 -0.58 -18.48 -11.74
C ASP A 84 -0.18 -18.07 -13.18
N SER A 85 -1.08 -18.17 -14.14
CA SER A 85 -0.81 -17.77 -15.55
C SER A 85 -0.40 -16.32 -15.70
N VAL A 86 -0.87 -15.43 -14.83
CA VAL A 86 -0.32 -14.08 -14.60
C VAL A 86 0.07 -13.97 -13.15
N ASP A 87 1.36 -14.07 -12.90
CA ASP A 87 1.92 -13.95 -11.56
C ASP A 87 1.87 -12.51 -11.08
N ASN A 88 1.62 -12.31 -9.79
CA ASN A 88 1.85 -11.03 -9.16
C ASN A 88 2.65 -11.16 -7.87
N ALA A 89 3.50 -10.17 -7.63
CA ALA A 89 4.26 -10.04 -6.42
C ALA A 89 3.93 -8.69 -5.77
N LEU A 90 3.48 -8.72 -4.52
CA LEU A 90 3.12 -7.55 -3.74
C LEU A 90 4.15 -7.32 -2.64
N THR A 91 4.70 -6.10 -2.57
CA THR A 91 5.61 -5.67 -1.52
C THR A 91 4.99 -4.50 -0.78
N PHE A 92 5.16 -4.45 0.53
CA PHE A 92 4.72 -3.33 1.35
C PHE A 92 5.88 -2.84 2.21
N SER A 93 6.17 -1.54 2.15
CA SER A 93 7.30 -0.92 2.83
C SER A 93 6.90 0.42 3.45
N TYR A 94 7.68 0.87 4.42
CA TYR A 94 7.48 2.18 5.06
C TYR A 94 8.78 2.89 5.38
N LYS A 95 8.68 4.22 5.59
CA LYS A 95 9.73 5.06 6.17
C LYS A 95 9.11 6.15 7.02
N VAL A 96 9.65 6.36 8.22
CA VAL A 96 9.36 7.54 9.02
C VAL A 96 10.26 8.68 8.53
N MET A 97 9.65 9.81 8.14
CA MET A 97 10.38 10.95 7.63
C MET A 97 11.19 11.65 8.71
N THR A 98 12.41 11.99 8.38
CA THR A 98 13.32 12.75 9.25
C THR A 98 12.95 14.25 9.29
N ALA A 99 13.74 15.07 9.95
CA ALA A 99 13.58 16.54 9.93
C ALA A 99 13.66 17.13 8.51
N THR A 100 14.33 16.44 7.60
CA THR A 100 14.35 16.75 6.16
C THR A 100 13.62 15.57 5.44
N PRO A 101 12.32 15.70 5.15
CA PRO A 101 11.57 14.65 4.49
C PRO A 101 12.05 14.40 3.07
N ASP A 102 11.92 13.15 2.63
CA ASP A 102 12.15 12.80 1.22
C ASP A 102 11.13 13.53 0.33
N THR A 103 11.60 14.12 -0.75
CA THR A 103 10.77 14.71 -1.80
C THR A 103 10.51 13.74 -2.95
N SER A 104 11.22 12.61 -2.97
CA SER A 104 11.06 11.54 -3.94
C SER A 104 11.54 10.21 -3.36
N VAL A 105 11.12 9.12 -3.99
CA VAL A 105 11.63 7.78 -3.73
C VAL A 105 12.09 7.14 -5.03
N THR A 106 13.26 6.50 -5.01
CA THR A 106 13.74 5.67 -6.11
C THR A 106 13.25 4.25 -5.90
N MET A 107 12.59 3.70 -6.90
CA MET A 107 12.14 2.31 -6.93
C MET A 107 13.13 1.45 -7.68
N THR A 108 13.34 0.24 -7.20
CA THR A 108 14.13 -0.77 -7.92
C THR A 108 13.34 -1.28 -9.12
N GLY A 109 13.96 -1.24 -10.29
CA GLY A 109 13.40 -1.83 -11.49
C GLY A 109 13.47 -3.35 -11.47
N THR A 110 12.72 -3.97 -12.38
CA THR A 110 12.61 -5.44 -12.49
C THR A 110 13.76 -6.10 -13.25
N GLY A 111 14.63 -5.31 -13.88
CA GLY A 111 15.68 -5.81 -14.79
C GLY A 111 15.16 -6.35 -16.13
N SER A 112 13.86 -6.22 -16.41
CA SER A 112 13.23 -6.70 -17.65
C SER A 112 12.31 -5.66 -18.26
N SER A 113 12.49 -5.35 -19.54
CA SER A 113 11.68 -4.38 -20.29
C SER A 113 10.25 -4.84 -20.58
N SER A 114 9.96 -6.13 -20.40
CA SER A 114 8.61 -6.68 -20.60
C SER A 114 7.76 -6.68 -19.32
N ARG A 115 8.24 -6.09 -18.23
CA ARG A 115 7.56 -6.11 -16.94
C ARG A 115 7.07 -4.75 -16.52
N THR A 116 5.94 -4.76 -15.85
CA THR A 116 5.25 -3.57 -15.33
C THR A 116 5.24 -3.57 -13.82
N GLN A 117 5.29 -2.41 -13.24
CA GLN A 117 5.02 -2.19 -11.82
C GLN A 117 3.86 -1.20 -11.66
N VAL A 118 3.01 -1.44 -10.68
CA VAL A 118 2.02 -0.48 -10.19
C VAL A 118 2.31 -0.19 -8.73
N VAL A 119 2.21 1.08 -8.36
CA VAL A 119 2.59 1.56 -7.03
C VAL A 119 1.45 2.33 -6.39
N ALA A 120 1.20 2.05 -5.12
CA ALA A 120 0.29 2.82 -4.29
C ALA A 120 1.07 3.40 -3.09
N ILE A 121 0.89 4.69 -2.83
CA ILE A 121 1.54 5.44 -1.76
C ILE A 121 0.47 6.10 -0.90
N GLN A 122 0.64 6.01 0.42
CA GLN A 122 -0.11 6.79 1.39
C GLN A 122 0.85 7.41 2.40
N VAL A 123 0.56 8.63 2.84
CA VAL A 123 1.33 9.34 3.85
C VAL A 123 0.43 9.68 5.02
N TRP A 124 0.92 9.41 6.23
CA TRP A 124 0.19 9.57 7.47
C TRP A 124 0.97 10.36 8.50
N ARG A 125 0.29 11.20 9.25
CA ARG A 125 0.79 12.03 10.36
C ARG A 125 0.21 11.55 11.69
N ASN A 126 0.87 11.90 12.80
CA ASN A 126 0.48 11.52 14.16
C ASN A 126 0.57 10.00 14.40
N ILE A 127 1.56 9.37 13.79
CA ILE A 127 1.92 7.97 14.00
C ILE A 127 3.10 7.89 14.98
N ASP A 128 3.16 6.86 15.81
CA ASP A 128 4.30 6.57 16.68
C ASP A 128 5.56 6.37 15.81
N THR A 129 6.52 7.26 15.91
CA THR A 129 7.72 7.24 15.07
C THR A 129 8.73 6.17 15.47
N THR A 130 8.59 5.61 16.66
CA THR A 130 9.47 4.54 17.18
C THR A 130 8.95 3.16 16.82
N ASN A 131 7.62 2.96 16.94
CA ASN A 131 6.95 1.71 16.64
C ASN A 131 5.69 1.98 15.80
N PRO A 132 5.84 2.33 14.50
CA PRO A 132 4.73 2.83 13.70
C PRO A 132 3.67 1.77 13.37
N ILE A 133 4.04 0.48 13.41
CA ILE A 133 3.13 -0.64 13.14
C ILE A 133 2.63 -1.20 14.46
N ASP A 134 1.32 -1.11 14.68
CA ASP A 134 0.62 -1.67 15.84
C ASP A 134 0.47 -3.19 15.72
N VAL A 135 -0.03 -3.61 14.55
CA VAL A 135 -0.23 -5.03 14.21
C VAL A 135 -0.01 -5.24 12.72
N LEU A 136 0.53 -6.39 12.36
CA LEU A 136 0.58 -6.92 11.01
C LEU A 136 -0.27 -8.20 10.95
N ALA A 137 -1.28 -8.25 10.08
CA ALA A 137 -1.98 -9.49 9.78
C ALA A 137 -1.15 -10.37 8.83
N PRO A 138 -1.25 -11.71 8.91
CA PRO A 138 -0.62 -12.58 7.94
C PRO A 138 -1.07 -12.23 6.51
N SER A 139 -0.13 -12.07 5.58
CA SER A 139 -0.42 -11.80 4.18
C SER A 139 -1.09 -13.00 3.50
N VAL A 140 -1.91 -12.73 2.48
CA VAL A 140 -2.68 -13.75 1.75
C VAL A 140 -2.36 -13.68 0.27
N ALA A 141 -2.06 -14.84 -0.32
CA ALA A 141 -1.94 -15.00 -1.77
C ALA A 141 -2.96 -16.05 -2.24
N THR A 142 -3.64 -15.76 -3.32
CA THR A 142 -4.69 -16.63 -3.88
C THR A 142 -4.51 -16.77 -5.38
N ILE A 143 -4.72 -17.97 -5.90
CA ILE A 143 -4.76 -18.28 -7.33
C ILE A 143 -6.21 -18.38 -7.82
N ASN A 144 -6.41 -18.31 -9.13
CA ASN A 144 -7.74 -18.34 -9.78
C ASN A 144 -8.68 -17.22 -9.32
N THR A 145 -8.13 -16.06 -8.90
CA THR A 145 -8.92 -14.86 -8.59
C THR A 145 -8.07 -13.60 -8.66
N VAL A 146 -8.58 -12.57 -9.31
CA VAL A 146 -8.00 -11.22 -9.26
C VAL A 146 -8.55 -10.41 -8.06
N LEU A 147 -9.62 -10.90 -7.42
CA LEU A 147 -10.27 -10.21 -6.32
C LEU A 147 -9.41 -10.29 -5.06
N ALA A 148 -8.59 -9.30 -4.83
CA ALA A 148 -7.79 -9.21 -3.62
C ALA A 148 -8.70 -9.15 -2.39
N ASN A 149 -8.44 -10.03 -1.43
CA ASN A 149 -9.12 -10.07 -0.14
C ASN A 149 -8.10 -9.84 0.98
N PRO A 150 -7.77 -8.57 1.31
CA PRO A 150 -6.85 -8.29 2.39
C PRO A 150 -7.33 -8.93 3.69
N PRO A 151 -6.43 -9.53 4.49
CA PRO A 151 -6.81 -10.29 5.68
C PRO A 151 -7.41 -9.38 6.77
N SER A 152 -8.33 -9.94 7.56
CA SER A 152 -8.84 -9.29 8.77
C SER A 152 -7.73 -9.06 9.80
N ILE A 153 -7.90 -8.04 10.63
CA ILE A 153 -6.92 -7.61 11.63
C ILE A 153 -7.63 -7.22 12.93
N THR A 154 -6.98 -7.46 14.06
CA THR A 154 -7.45 -6.97 15.37
C THR A 154 -6.44 -5.97 15.93
N THR A 155 -6.84 -4.72 16.11
CA THR A 155 -5.98 -3.67 16.69
C THR A 155 -5.76 -3.92 18.18
N ILE A 156 -4.59 -3.53 18.68
CA ILE A 156 -4.23 -3.63 20.11
C ILE A 156 -4.07 -2.25 20.76
N THR A 157 -4.11 -1.19 19.96
CA THR A 157 -4.06 0.20 20.42
C THR A 157 -5.32 0.95 19.97
N LYS A 158 -5.89 1.79 20.83
CA LYS A 158 -7.00 2.70 20.46
C LYS A 158 -6.54 3.75 19.47
N ASN A 159 -7.49 4.27 18.68
CA ASN A 159 -7.24 5.28 17.64
C ASN A 159 -6.27 4.83 16.56
N SER A 160 -6.14 3.54 16.32
CA SER A 160 -5.31 2.99 15.24
C SER A 160 -5.92 3.27 13.87
N THR A 161 -5.07 3.35 12.86
CA THR A 161 -5.52 3.38 11.45
C THR A 161 -5.09 2.10 10.75
N ILE A 162 -6.06 1.35 10.26
CA ILE A 162 -5.83 0.18 9.44
C ILE A 162 -5.50 0.64 8.02
N ILE A 163 -4.50 0.02 7.42
CA ILE A 163 -4.17 0.14 6.01
C ILE A 163 -4.31 -1.24 5.39
N ALA A 164 -5.16 -1.34 4.37
CA ALA A 164 -5.33 -2.55 3.58
C ALA A 164 -4.85 -2.30 2.15
N VAL A 165 -4.06 -3.22 1.64
CA VAL A 165 -3.56 -3.20 0.28
C VAL A 165 -3.85 -4.53 -0.40
N GLY A 166 -4.19 -4.47 -1.69
CA GLY A 166 -4.43 -5.64 -2.50
C GLY A 166 -3.90 -5.46 -3.91
N SER A 167 -3.46 -6.54 -4.51
CA SER A 167 -3.01 -6.59 -5.90
C SER A 167 -3.60 -7.79 -6.63
N GLY A 168 -3.62 -7.71 -7.96
CA GLY A 168 -4.09 -8.81 -8.79
C GLY A 168 -3.42 -8.84 -10.15
N GLY A 169 -3.24 -10.06 -10.68
CA GLY A 169 -2.82 -10.31 -12.05
C GLY A 169 -4.00 -10.69 -12.92
N HIS A 170 -4.09 -10.13 -14.13
CA HIS A 170 -5.18 -10.38 -15.08
C HIS A 170 -4.71 -10.24 -16.54
N THR A 171 -5.59 -10.55 -17.51
CA THR A 171 -5.32 -10.38 -18.96
C THR A 171 -6.36 -9.49 -19.65
N ILE A 172 -7.05 -8.64 -18.91
CA ILE A 172 -8.13 -7.81 -19.44
C ILE A 172 -7.56 -6.50 -19.96
N SER A 173 -7.77 -6.19 -21.24
CA SER A 173 -7.36 -4.92 -21.84
C SER A 173 -8.29 -3.77 -21.42
N GLY A 174 -7.70 -2.66 -20.95
CA GLY A 174 -8.44 -1.46 -20.52
C GLY A 174 -8.07 -1.04 -19.10
N GLY A 175 -7.96 0.24 -18.83
CA GLY A 175 -7.58 0.78 -17.52
C GLY A 175 -8.51 0.30 -16.40
N ILE A 176 -8.08 -0.72 -15.67
CA ILE A 176 -8.87 -1.41 -14.66
C ILE A 176 -8.42 -0.93 -13.29
N SER A 177 -9.35 -0.76 -12.38
CA SER A 177 -9.09 -0.36 -11.01
C SER A 177 -9.90 -1.19 -10.03
N TYR A 178 -9.39 -1.30 -8.81
CA TYR A 178 -10.15 -1.80 -7.67
C TYR A 178 -11.04 -0.71 -7.08
N SER A 179 -12.10 -1.16 -6.41
CA SER A 179 -12.88 -0.37 -5.46
C SER A 179 -13.05 -1.13 -4.15
N SER A 180 -13.30 -0.40 -3.07
CA SER A 180 -13.58 -0.97 -1.76
C SER A 180 -14.85 -0.33 -1.19
N SER A 181 -15.68 -1.15 -0.54
CA SER A 181 -16.95 -0.71 0.05
C SER A 181 -16.82 -0.22 1.49
N ASN A 182 -15.71 -0.50 2.18
CA ASN A 182 -15.58 -0.19 3.62
C ASN A 182 -14.25 0.48 4.00
N LEU A 183 -13.41 0.84 3.02
CA LEU A 183 -12.18 1.59 3.24
C LEU A 183 -12.36 3.05 2.81
N ASP A 184 -11.78 3.95 3.59
CA ASP A 184 -11.63 5.37 3.31
C ASP A 184 -10.29 5.64 2.58
N ASN A 185 -10.09 6.82 1.99
CA ASN A 185 -8.86 7.22 1.28
C ASN A 185 -8.37 6.15 0.28
N PHE A 186 -9.32 5.48 -0.37
CA PHE A 186 -9.01 4.39 -1.29
C PHE A 186 -8.52 4.94 -2.63
N SER A 187 -7.43 4.39 -3.12
CA SER A 187 -6.90 4.68 -4.45
C SER A 187 -6.46 3.39 -5.13
N SER A 188 -6.60 3.34 -6.44
CA SER A 188 -6.24 2.17 -7.23
C SER A 188 -5.75 2.57 -8.62
N VAL A 189 -4.86 1.76 -9.17
CA VAL A 189 -4.40 1.86 -10.55
C VAL A 189 -4.13 0.46 -11.09
N GLY A 190 -4.47 0.25 -12.35
CA GLY A 190 -4.13 -0.96 -13.09
C GLY A 190 -3.51 -0.61 -14.43
N VAL A 191 -2.66 -1.48 -14.91
CA VAL A 191 -2.00 -1.38 -16.22
C VAL A 191 -2.66 -2.33 -17.19
N SER A 192 -2.87 -1.83 -18.41
CA SER A 192 -3.32 -2.60 -19.56
C SER A 192 -2.18 -2.74 -20.56
N LEU A 193 -1.44 -3.82 -20.48
CA LEU A 193 -0.50 -4.25 -21.49
C LEU A 193 -0.94 -5.58 -22.11
N THR A 194 -0.55 -5.85 -23.31
CA THR A 194 -1.04 -7.01 -24.12
C THR A 194 -0.66 -8.40 -23.58
N THR A 195 0.11 -8.50 -22.48
CA THR A 195 0.62 -9.79 -22.01
C THR A 195 0.72 -9.99 -20.49
N ASN A 196 0.74 -8.95 -19.66
CA ASN A 196 0.87 -9.10 -18.20
C ASN A 196 0.26 -7.87 -17.52
N GLU A 197 -1.01 -7.94 -17.22
CA GLU A 197 -1.77 -6.87 -16.63
C GLU A 197 -1.85 -7.05 -15.13
N ILE A 198 -1.62 -5.98 -14.39
CA ILE A 198 -1.66 -5.96 -12.92
C ILE A 198 -2.43 -4.76 -12.43
N VAL A 199 -3.02 -4.92 -11.26
CA VAL A 199 -3.76 -3.87 -10.56
C VAL A 199 -3.30 -3.83 -9.10
N ILE A 200 -3.31 -2.65 -8.50
CA ILE A 200 -3.11 -2.43 -7.08
C ILE A 200 -4.19 -1.51 -6.54
N GLY A 201 -4.61 -1.74 -5.30
CA GLY A 201 -5.45 -0.83 -4.53
C GLY A 201 -4.95 -0.73 -3.10
N MET A 202 -5.05 0.46 -2.52
CA MET A 202 -4.72 0.74 -1.13
C MET A 202 -5.77 1.67 -0.52
N GLY A 203 -6.22 1.34 0.68
CA GLY A 203 -7.15 2.17 1.42
C GLY A 203 -6.95 2.07 2.92
N SER A 204 -7.70 2.86 3.68
CA SER A 204 -7.54 2.96 5.12
C SER A 204 -8.87 2.88 5.87
N LYS A 205 -8.82 2.55 7.17
CA LYS A 205 -9.95 2.65 8.09
C LYS A 205 -9.47 3.09 9.46
N PHE A 206 -10.05 4.18 9.97
CA PHE A 206 -9.82 4.61 11.35
C PHE A 206 -10.64 3.76 12.32
N ILE A 207 -9.98 3.23 13.35
CA ILE A 207 -10.58 2.40 14.40
C ILE A 207 -10.35 3.09 15.75
N GLN A 208 -11.42 3.59 16.34
CA GLN A 208 -11.35 4.34 17.60
C GLN A 208 -11.06 3.44 18.80
N GLU A 209 -11.73 2.32 18.90
CA GLU A 209 -11.58 1.36 20.00
C GLU A 209 -10.81 0.13 19.52
N ILE A 210 -10.16 -0.56 20.46
CA ILE A 210 -9.54 -1.87 20.17
C ILE A 210 -10.62 -2.83 19.65
N GLY A 211 -10.37 -3.45 18.51
CA GLY A 211 -11.33 -4.37 17.90
C GLY A 211 -10.87 -4.94 16.59
N SER A 212 -11.64 -5.89 16.10
CA SER A 212 -11.42 -6.52 14.81
C SER A 212 -12.05 -5.71 13.69
N PHE A 213 -11.36 -5.68 12.55
CA PHE A 213 -11.85 -5.12 11.30
C PHE A 213 -11.49 -6.07 10.16
N ASP A 214 -12.46 -6.33 9.29
CA ASP A 214 -12.29 -7.12 8.08
C ASP A 214 -12.43 -6.19 6.87
N PRO A 215 -11.32 -5.89 6.16
CA PRO A 215 -11.41 -5.16 4.92
C PRO A 215 -12.26 -5.96 3.93
N ALA A 216 -13.25 -5.31 3.31
CA ALA A 216 -14.02 -5.99 2.27
C ALA A 216 -13.12 -6.41 1.12
N GLN A 217 -13.41 -7.57 0.54
CA GLN A 217 -12.79 -7.99 -0.71
C GLN A 217 -12.91 -6.88 -1.75
N PHE A 218 -11.83 -6.56 -2.45
CA PHE A 218 -11.82 -5.51 -3.45
C PHE A 218 -12.65 -5.92 -4.66
N SER A 219 -13.53 -5.03 -5.10
CA SER A 219 -14.33 -5.22 -6.31
C SER A 219 -13.51 -4.78 -7.52
N PHE A 220 -13.62 -5.53 -8.60
CA PHE A 220 -12.90 -5.30 -9.84
C PHE A 220 -13.88 -4.84 -10.93
N GLY A 221 -13.54 -3.80 -11.65
CA GLY A 221 -14.46 -3.10 -12.57
C GLY A 221 -14.76 -3.82 -13.89
N SER A 222 -14.47 -5.11 -14.02
CA SER A 222 -14.73 -5.90 -15.22
C SER A 222 -15.49 -7.18 -14.92
N SER A 223 -16.34 -7.60 -15.86
CA SER A 223 -17.07 -8.88 -15.84
C SER A 223 -16.30 -10.04 -16.51
N ASP A 224 -15.04 -9.83 -16.89
CA ASP A 224 -14.26 -10.82 -17.63
C ASP A 224 -13.72 -11.91 -16.70
N SER A 225 -13.70 -13.14 -17.20
CA SER A 225 -13.43 -14.37 -16.45
C SER A 225 -11.95 -14.81 -16.43
N ASN A 226 -11.08 -14.06 -17.08
CA ASN A 226 -9.64 -14.39 -17.14
C ASN A 226 -8.90 -13.81 -15.92
N ILE A 227 -9.02 -14.49 -14.81
CA ILE A 227 -8.62 -14.10 -13.47
C ILE A 227 -7.56 -15.07 -13.00
N TYR A 228 -6.39 -14.58 -12.59
CA TYR A 228 -5.27 -15.48 -12.34
C TYR A 228 -4.77 -15.46 -10.90
N SER A 229 -4.40 -14.32 -10.34
CA SER A 229 -3.77 -14.28 -9.03
C SER A 229 -4.10 -13.02 -8.26
N SER A 230 -4.12 -13.10 -6.94
CA SER A 230 -4.25 -11.92 -6.08
C SER A 230 -3.41 -12.06 -4.82
N CYS A 231 -2.99 -10.91 -4.29
CA CYS A 231 -2.33 -10.79 -2.99
C CYS A 231 -3.03 -9.73 -2.14
N GLY A 232 -3.04 -9.94 -0.83
CA GLY A 232 -3.60 -9.00 0.13
C GLY A 232 -2.74 -8.89 1.40
N MET A 233 -2.60 -7.68 1.91
CA MET A 233 -1.91 -7.36 3.16
C MET A 233 -2.70 -6.35 3.96
N THR A 234 -2.66 -6.47 5.29
CA THR A 234 -3.31 -5.52 6.21
C THR A 234 -2.40 -5.24 7.39
N ILE A 235 -2.22 -3.96 7.69
CA ILE A 235 -1.50 -3.49 8.88
C ILE A 235 -2.38 -2.54 9.68
N ALA A 236 -2.08 -2.37 10.95
CA ALA A 236 -2.58 -1.27 11.75
C ALA A 236 -1.44 -0.33 12.10
N LEU A 237 -1.63 0.97 11.86
CA LEU A 237 -0.71 2.03 12.28
C LEU A 237 -1.00 2.43 13.72
N LYS A 238 0.06 2.53 14.52
CA LYS A 238 -0.02 2.94 15.91
C LYS A 238 -0.05 4.47 16.02
N PRO A 239 -1.07 5.06 16.67
CA PRO A 239 -1.11 6.50 16.92
C PRO A 239 0.03 6.95 17.84
N LYS A 240 0.38 8.24 17.74
CA LYS A 240 1.38 8.89 18.57
C LYS A 240 0.86 9.16 19.98
#